data_569e1a8d14608b3a16f1f0006e97638d
#
_entry.id   569e1a8d14608b3a16f1f0006e97638d
#
_cell.length_a   1.000
_cell.length_b   1.000
_cell.length_c   1.000
_cell.angle_alpha   90.00
_cell.angle_beta   90.00
_cell.angle_gamma   90.00
#
_symmetry.space_group_name_H-M   'P 1'
#
loop_
_entity.id
_entity.type
_entity.pdbx_description
1 polymer ?
#
loop_
_entity_poly.entity_id
_entity_poly.type
_entity_poly.pdbx_seq_one_letter_code
_entity_poly.pdbx_strand_id
1 'polypeptide(L)'
;MSKSPKYWNSAKLYLKKKDKIMKKLINKYTDNNLKTRKDVFYSLCKSIIGQQISVAAANSVFLKFNLACKNKINPKVVNSIPSSKLKKCGLSRQKIRGIKELAKKYVNKKFNPKLIDKMNDEEAIQYLSELRQIGRWSAEMILLFTYNRPNIWPVQDIGLLRAISNNYKKEYFPPKNFVNKLNKKFSPYCSVATWYLWRSIDNEPIQY
;
A
#
# COMPACT_ATOMS: atom_id res chain seq x y z
N MET A 1 9.60 -17.50 4.43
CA MET A 1 10.15 -16.12 4.38
C MET A 1 9.57 -15.39 3.18
N SER A 2 8.99 -14.21 3.35
CA SER A 2 8.48 -13.40 2.23
C SER A 2 9.68 -12.86 1.45
N LYS A 3 9.77 -13.21 0.16
CA LYS A 3 10.88 -12.79 -0.71
C LYS A 3 10.69 -11.34 -1.15
N SER A 4 11.79 -10.60 -1.30
CA SER A 4 11.78 -9.28 -1.96
C SER A 4 11.40 -9.41 -3.44
N PRO A 5 10.85 -8.35 -4.05
CA PRO A 5 10.58 -8.34 -5.50
C PRO A 5 11.84 -8.64 -6.31
N LYS A 6 11.71 -9.36 -7.42
CA LYS A 6 12.84 -9.74 -8.28
C LYS A 6 13.69 -8.55 -8.73
N TYR A 7 13.07 -7.39 -8.96
CA TYR A 7 13.75 -6.17 -9.40
C TYR A 7 14.44 -5.39 -8.26
N TRP A 8 14.32 -5.80 -7.00
CA TRP A 8 14.77 -5.04 -5.84
C TRP A 8 16.24 -4.63 -5.91
N ASN A 9 17.13 -5.59 -6.21
CA ASN A 9 18.56 -5.32 -6.26
C ASN A 9 18.96 -4.46 -7.46
N SER A 10 18.36 -4.69 -8.63
CA SER A 10 18.57 -3.86 -9.82
C SER A 10 18.11 -2.43 -9.59
N ALA A 11 16.97 -2.26 -8.93
CA ALA A 11 16.44 -0.95 -8.55
C ALA A 11 17.39 -0.20 -7.59
N LYS A 12 17.94 -0.87 -6.58
CA LYS A 12 18.93 -0.27 -5.67
C LYS A 12 20.16 0.23 -6.43
N LEU A 13 20.70 -0.56 -7.32
CA LEU A 13 21.86 -0.17 -8.14
C LEU A 13 21.55 1.03 -9.03
N TYR A 14 20.39 1.02 -9.69
CA TYR A 14 19.93 2.12 -10.52
C TYR A 14 19.79 3.42 -9.71
N LEU A 15 19.06 3.37 -8.59
CA LEU A 15 18.80 4.54 -7.75
C LEU A 15 20.09 5.12 -7.14
N LYS A 16 21.04 4.26 -6.72
CA LYS A 16 22.36 4.69 -6.24
C LYS A 16 23.15 5.48 -7.27
N LYS A 17 23.06 5.08 -8.56
CA LYS A 17 23.72 5.78 -9.67
C LYS A 17 23.03 7.12 -10.00
N LYS A 18 21.70 7.17 -9.89
CA LYS A 18 20.91 8.32 -10.30
C LYS A 18 20.87 9.45 -9.28
N ASP A 19 21.02 9.14 -7.97
CA ASP A 19 20.78 10.14 -6.93
C ASP A 19 21.67 9.92 -5.68
N LYS A 20 22.34 10.99 -5.25
CA LYS A 20 23.24 10.96 -4.08
C LYS A 20 22.47 10.70 -2.77
N ILE A 21 21.27 11.24 -2.63
CA ILE A 21 20.41 11.02 -1.45
C ILE A 21 19.95 9.56 -1.41
N MET A 22 19.47 9.04 -2.52
CA MET A 22 19.10 7.62 -2.61
C MET A 22 20.29 6.70 -2.32
N LYS A 23 21.50 7.03 -2.81
CA LYS A 23 22.73 6.29 -2.47
C LYS A 23 22.96 6.25 -0.96
N LYS A 24 22.82 7.40 -0.27
CA LYS A 24 22.95 7.49 1.18
C LYS A 24 21.91 6.64 1.91
N LEU A 25 20.64 6.76 1.54
CA LEU A 25 19.55 6.02 2.17
C LEU A 25 19.68 4.50 1.97
N ILE A 26 19.98 4.05 0.75
CA ILE A 26 20.14 2.63 0.42
C ILE A 26 21.34 2.01 1.17
N ASN A 27 22.41 2.77 1.39
CA ASN A 27 23.57 2.31 2.17
C ASN A 27 23.28 2.26 3.67
N LYS A 28 22.42 3.17 4.17
CA LYS A 28 22.04 3.25 5.59
C LYS A 28 21.07 2.14 5.99
N TYR A 29 20.08 1.82 5.15
CA TYR A 29 19.00 0.87 5.47
C TYR A 29 19.20 -0.43 4.70
N THR A 30 20.03 -1.33 5.23
CA THR A 30 20.41 -2.60 4.57
C THR A 30 19.61 -3.80 5.07
N ASP A 31 18.99 -3.70 6.22
CA ASP A 31 18.43 -4.78 7.04
C ASP A 31 17.02 -5.24 6.62
N ASN A 32 16.33 -4.44 5.82
CA ASN A 32 14.95 -4.70 5.41
C ASN A 32 14.69 -4.45 3.92
N ASN A 33 13.60 -5.00 3.42
CA ASN A 33 13.15 -4.83 2.05
C ASN A 33 11.63 -4.82 1.95
N LEU A 34 11.11 -4.43 0.80
CA LEU A 34 9.71 -4.57 0.46
C LEU A 34 9.33 -6.05 0.44
N LYS A 35 8.32 -6.43 1.24
CA LYS A 35 7.84 -7.80 1.33
C LYS A 35 6.64 -8.01 0.43
N THR A 36 6.64 -9.09 -0.34
CA THR A 36 5.53 -9.45 -1.22
C THR A 36 4.36 -10.01 -0.42
N ARG A 37 3.16 -9.48 -0.65
CA ARG A 37 1.89 -10.06 -0.19
C ARG A 37 1.11 -10.54 -1.40
N LYS A 38 0.57 -11.76 -1.33
CA LYS A 38 -0.11 -12.37 -2.48
C LYS A 38 -1.64 -12.32 -2.42
N ASP A 39 -2.23 -12.17 -1.24
CA ASP A 39 -3.68 -12.17 -1.09
C ASP A 39 -4.25 -10.75 -1.23
N VAL A 40 -4.85 -10.49 -2.38
CA VAL A 40 -5.45 -9.19 -2.73
C VAL A 40 -6.66 -8.88 -1.85
N PHE A 41 -7.53 -9.86 -1.59
CA PHE A 41 -8.72 -9.64 -0.77
C PHE A 41 -8.34 -9.30 0.68
N TYR A 42 -7.39 -10.04 1.24
CA TYR A 42 -6.83 -9.75 2.55
C TYR A 42 -6.25 -8.33 2.62
N SER A 43 -5.45 -7.95 1.63
CA SER A 43 -4.79 -6.63 1.57
C SER A 43 -5.82 -5.49 1.47
N LEU A 44 -6.87 -5.67 0.66
CA LEU A 44 -7.97 -4.70 0.54
C LEU A 44 -8.74 -4.56 1.86
N CYS A 45 -9.07 -5.66 2.53
CA CYS A 45 -9.70 -5.62 3.86
C CYS A 45 -8.81 -4.89 4.88
N LYS A 46 -7.51 -5.20 4.91
CA LYS A 46 -6.55 -4.55 5.82
C LYS A 46 -6.45 -3.05 5.53
N SER A 47 -6.40 -2.66 4.26
CA SER A 47 -6.38 -1.25 3.84
C SER A 47 -7.63 -0.50 4.34
N ILE A 48 -8.83 -1.03 4.10
CA ILE A 48 -10.09 -0.41 4.57
C ILE A 48 -10.10 -0.29 6.10
N ILE A 49 -9.66 -1.31 6.82
CA ILE A 49 -9.63 -1.32 8.29
C ILE A 49 -8.68 -0.26 8.82
N GLY A 50 -7.51 -0.08 8.22
CA GLY A 50 -6.47 0.84 8.67
C GLY A 50 -6.75 2.33 8.42
N GLN A 51 -7.73 2.69 7.58
CA GLN A 51 -7.99 4.10 7.24
C GLN A 51 -8.36 4.95 8.45
N GLN A 52 -7.76 6.15 8.54
CA GLN A 52 -8.09 7.20 9.52
C GLN A 52 -7.98 6.78 11.00
N ILE A 53 -7.16 5.81 11.33
CA ILE A 53 -6.87 5.39 12.71
C ILE A 53 -5.36 5.12 12.85
N SER A 54 -4.86 5.12 14.10
CA SER A 54 -3.46 4.79 14.38
C SER A 54 -3.12 3.35 14.00
N VAL A 55 -1.84 3.07 13.76
CA VAL A 55 -1.34 1.72 13.45
C VAL A 55 -1.72 0.72 14.55
N ALA A 56 -1.57 1.11 15.82
CA ALA A 56 -1.93 0.27 16.96
C ALA A 56 -3.43 -0.09 16.97
N ALA A 57 -4.29 0.92 16.74
CA ALA A 57 -5.74 0.70 16.64
C ALA A 57 -6.09 -0.18 15.44
N ALA A 58 -5.46 0.06 14.27
CA ALA A 58 -5.68 -0.75 13.09
C ALA A 58 -5.33 -2.23 13.32
N ASN A 59 -4.19 -2.50 13.95
CA ASN A 59 -3.76 -3.86 14.29
C ASN A 59 -4.73 -4.55 15.26
N SER A 60 -5.20 -3.84 16.29
CA SER A 60 -6.19 -4.38 17.25
C SER A 60 -7.52 -4.73 16.56
N VAL A 61 -8.06 -3.82 15.75
CA VAL A 61 -9.30 -4.05 14.99
C VAL A 61 -9.13 -5.19 13.99
N PHE A 62 -7.98 -5.24 13.30
CA PHE A 62 -7.70 -6.28 12.31
C PHE A 62 -7.57 -7.67 12.97
N LEU A 63 -6.97 -7.77 14.15
CA LEU A 63 -6.89 -9.01 14.92
C LEU A 63 -8.29 -9.53 15.26
N LYS A 64 -9.17 -8.67 15.80
CA LYS A 64 -10.56 -9.03 16.11
C LYS A 64 -11.33 -9.44 14.85
N PHE A 65 -11.14 -8.74 13.74
CA PHE A 65 -11.72 -9.08 12.44
C PHE A 65 -11.24 -10.47 11.96
N ASN A 66 -9.95 -10.76 12.07
CA ASN A 66 -9.38 -12.06 11.70
C ASN A 66 -9.96 -13.20 12.54
N LEU A 67 -10.09 -12.99 13.86
CA LEU A 67 -10.73 -13.96 14.77
C LEU A 67 -12.21 -14.15 14.42
N ALA A 68 -12.94 -13.07 14.09
CA ALA A 68 -14.33 -13.18 13.64
C ALA A 68 -14.47 -13.99 12.35
N CYS A 69 -13.44 -13.98 11.50
CA CYS A 69 -13.32 -14.81 10.29
C CYS A 69 -12.77 -16.22 10.56
N LYS A 70 -12.59 -16.62 11.83
CA LYS A 70 -11.99 -17.91 12.22
C LYS A 70 -10.59 -18.11 11.60
N ASN A 71 -9.79 -17.04 11.53
CA ASN A 71 -8.45 -16.97 10.91
C ASN A 71 -8.44 -17.33 9.40
N LYS A 72 -9.60 -17.22 8.71
CA LYS A 72 -9.75 -17.49 7.27
C LYS A 72 -10.41 -16.31 6.59
N ILE A 73 -9.65 -15.20 6.42
CA ILE A 73 -10.13 -14.03 5.72
C ILE A 73 -10.25 -14.35 4.22
N ASN A 74 -11.48 -14.63 3.76
CA ASN A 74 -11.79 -14.83 2.35
C ASN A 74 -13.18 -14.27 2.02
N PRO A 75 -13.51 -14.02 0.73
CA PRO A 75 -14.76 -13.39 0.36
C PRO A 75 -16.02 -14.10 0.86
N LYS A 76 -16.06 -15.44 0.82
CA LYS A 76 -17.24 -16.21 1.25
C LYS A 76 -17.48 -16.06 2.74
N VAL A 77 -16.43 -16.23 3.56
CA VAL A 77 -16.49 -16.08 5.02
C VAL A 77 -16.90 -14.65 5.40
N VAL A 78 -16.26 -13.64 4.83
CA VAL A 78 -16.58 -12.24 5.15
C VAL A 78 -18.01 -11.87 4.72
N ASN A 79 -18.48 -12.39 3.59
CA ASN A 79 -19.84 -12.17 3.12
C ASN A 79 -20.91 -12.78 4.06
N SER A 80 -20.62 -13.92 4.72
CA SER A 80 -21.56 -14.59 5.63
C SER A 80 -21.60 -13.99 7.03
N ILE A 81 -20.54 -13.26 7.49
CA ILE A 81 -20.51 -12.71 8.85
C ILE A 81 -21.55 -11.60 9.00
N PRO A 82 -22.43 -11.62 10.04
CA PRO A 82 -23.37 -10.55 10.32
C PRO A 82 -22.66 -9.21 10.58
N SER A 83 -23.25 -8.10 10.11
CA SER A 83 -22.70 -6.76 10.31
C SER A 83 -22.56 -6.39 11.81
N SER A 84 -23.44 -6.91 12.66
CA SER A 84 -23.37 -6.75 14.12
C SER A 84 -22.07 -7.34 14.69
N LYS A 85 -21.63 -8.50 14.18
CA LYS A 85 -20.35 -9.11 14.59
C LYS A 85 -19.15 -8.30 14.13
N LEU A 86 -19.19 -7.74 12.91
CA LEU A 86 -18.14 -6.85 12.41
C LEU A 86 -18.07 -5.54 13.23
N LYS A 87 -19.22 -5.01 13.66
CA LYS A 87 -19.28 -3.83 14.57
C LYS A 87 -18.59 -4.11 15.90
N LYS A 88 -18.76 -5.31 16.48
CA LYS A 88 -18.07 -5.73 17.71
C LYS A 88 -16.55 -5.81 17.56
N CYS A 89 -16.03 -5.95 16.34
CA CYS A 89 -14.59 -5.87 16.07
C CYS A 89 -14.02 -4.44 16.12
N GLY A 90 -14.86 -3.42 16.25
CA GLY A 90 -14.46 -2.00 16.23
C GLY A 90 -14.53 -1.35 14.86
N LEU A 91 -15.19 -1.97 13.88
CA LEU A 91 -15.37 -1.40 12.54
C LEU A 91 -16.48 -0.34 12.54
N SER A 92 -16.23 0.81 11.93
CA SER A 92 -17.24 1.81 11.66
C SER A 92 -18.27 1.32 10.64
N ARG A 93 -19.46 1.93 10.61
CA ARG A 93 -20.52 1.60 9.65
C ARG A 93 -20.05 1.66 8.20
N GLN A 94 -19.23 2.68 7.85
CA GLN A 94 -18.69 2.83 6.51
C GLN A 94 -17.70 1.73 6.14
N LYS A 95 -16.78 1.35 7.05
CA LYS A 95 -15.84 0.24 6.86
C LYS A 95 -16.54 -1.10 6.71
N ILE A 96 -17.57 -1.36 7.54
CA ILE A 96 -18.40 -2.57 7.43
C ILE A 96 -19.05 -2.63 6.04
N ARG A 97 -19.67 -1.53 5.58
CA ARG A 97 -20.29 -1.47 4.26
C ARG A 97 -19.28 -1.72 3.14
N GLY A 98 -18.10 -1.07 3.19
CA GLY A 98 -17.03 -1.29 2.20
C GLY A 98 -16.57 -2.74 2.14
N ILE A 99 -16.27 -3.35 3.29
CA ILE A 99 -15.80 -4.75 3.38
C ILE A 99 -16.88 -5.73 2.89
N LYS A 100 -18.16 -5.50 3.23
CA LYS A 100 -19.26 -6.36 2.80
C LYS A 100 -19.53 -6.24 1.29
N GLU A 101 -19.50 -5.02 0.75
CA GLU A 101 -19.64 -4.80 -0.69
C GLU A 101 -18.47 -5.44 -1.48
N LEU A 102 -17.24 -5.29 -0.98
CA LEU A 102 -16.06 -5.94 -1.52
C LEU A 102 -16.23 -7.47 -1.57
N ALA A 103 -16.61 -8.08 -0.44
CA ALA A 103 -16.84 -9.53 -0.38
C ALA A 103 -17.92 -9.99 -1.34
N LYS A 104 -19.04 -9.24 -1.44
CA LYS A 104 -20.13 -9.50 -2.39
C LYS A 104 -19.68 -9.41 -3.86
N LYS A 105 -18.87 -8.38 -4.21
CA LYS A 105 -18.31 -8.25 -5.57
C LYS A 105 -17.43 -9.44 -5.94
N TYR A 106 -16.62 -9.96 -5.01
CA TYR A 106 -15.81 -11.17 -5.24
C TYR A 106 -16.68 -12.42 -5.42
N VAL A 107 -17.66 -12.65 -4.52
CA VAL A 107 -18.53 -13.84 -4.57
C VAL A 107 -19.34 -13.85 -5.87
N ASN A 108 -19.84 -12.70 -6.29
CA ASN A 108 -20.65 -12.55 -7.51
C ASN A 108 -19.80 -12.39 -8.79
N LYS A 109 -18.47 -12.55 -8.71
CA LYS A 109 -17.54 -12.39 -9.84
C LYS A 109 -17.60 -11.01 -10.54
N LYS A 110 -18.09 -9.98 -9.83
CA LYS A 110 -18.13 -8.58 -10.31
C LYS A 110 -16.81 -7.83 -10.15
N PHE A 111 -15.84 -8.43 -9.47
CA PHE A 111 -14.47 -7.95 -9.36
C PHE A 111 -13.51 -9.13 -9.54
N ASN A 112 -12.57 -8.98 -10.47
CA ASN A 112 -11.55 -9.99 -10.75
C ASN A 112 -10.16 -9.43 -10.58
N PRO A 113 -9.45 -9.75 -9.47
CA PRO A 113 -8.12 -9.22 -9.19
C PRO A 113 -7.06 -9.65 -10.22
N LYS A 114 -7.28 -10.74 -10.97
CA LYS A 114 -6.34 -11.20 -12.02
C LYS A 114 -6.28 -10.26 -13.23
N LEU A 115 -7.30 -9.42 -13.44
CA LEU A 115 -7.27 -8.43 -14.51
C LEU A 115 -6.21 -7.36 -14.27
N ILE A 116 -5.89 -7.06 -13.00
CA ILE A 116 -4.90 -6.06 -12.62
C ILE A 116 -3.51 -6.40 -13.19
N ASP A 117 -3.16 -7.68 -13.32
CA ASP A 117 -1.88 -8.12 -13.89
C ASP A 117 -1.70 -7.70 -15.37
N LYS A 118 -2.81 -7.45 -16.09
CA LYS A 118 -2.83 -7.07 -17.51
C LYS A 118 -2.96 -5.56 -17.73
N MET A 119 -3.24 -4.79 -16.67
CA MET A 119 -3.44 -3.35 -16.70
C MET A 119 -2.11 -2.61 -16.49
N ASN A 120 -1.96 -1.43 -17.08
CA ASN A 120 -0.93 -0.49 -16.67
C ASN A 120 -1.24 0.07 -15.26
N ASP A 121 -0.31 0.88 -14.68
CA ASP A 121 -0.47 1.33 -13.29
C ASP A 121 -1.71 2.24 -13.12
N GLU A 122 -1.99 3.14 -14.07
CA GLU A 122 -3.13 4.06 -13.99
C GLU A 122 -4.48 3.34 -14.18
N GLU A 123 -4.57 2.43 -15.14
CA GLU A 123 -5.75 1.58 -15.35
C GLU A 123 -6.05 0.75 -14.09
N ALA A 124 -5.00 0.18 -13.47
CA ALA A 124 -5.13 -0.61 -12.24
C ALA A 124 -5.58 0.26 -11.05
N ILE A 125 -5.09 1.50 -10.94
CA ILE A 125 -5.53 2.46 -9.92
C ILE A 125 -7.01 2.78 -10.12
N GLN A 126 -7.45 3.07 -11.34
CA GLN A 126 -8.84 3.35 -11.65
C GLN A 126 -9.74 2.17 -11.32
N TYR A 127 -9.39 0.97 -11.77
CA TYR A 127 -10.14 -0.26 -11.51
C TYR A 127 -10.27 -0.57 -10.01
N LEU A 128 -9.21 -0.40 -9.24
CA LEU A 128 -9.25 -0.55 -7.78
C LEU A 128 -10.09 0.53 -7.11
N SER A 129 -10.08 1.76 -7.63
CA SER A 129 -10.80 2.89 -7.06
C SER A 129 -12.33 2.82 -7.27
N GLU A 130 -12.83 1.93 -8.13
CA GLU A 130 -14.26 1.59 -8.22
C GLU A 130 -14.77 0.81 -7.01
N LEU A 131 -13.86 0.28 -6.19
CA LEU A 131 -14.22 -0.40 -4.96
C LEU A 131 -14.53 0.62 -3.87
N ARG A 132 -15.66 0.43 -3.19
CA ARG A 132 -16.04 1.31 -2.09
C ARG A 132 -14.95 1.36 -1.02
N GLN A 133 -14.64 2.55 -0.54
CA GLN A 133 -13.56 2.85 0.43
C GLN A 133 -12.14 2.66 -0.11
N ILE A 134 -11.97 2.44 -1.40
CA ILE A 134 -10.64 2.40 -2.02
C ILE A 134 -10.50 3.65 -2.90
N GLY A 135 -9.79 4.65 -2.41
CA GLY A 135 -9.38 5.81 -3.20
C GLY A 135 -8.03 5.57 -3.87
N ARG A 136 -7.57 6.54 -4.66
CA ARG A 136 -6.29 6.51 -5.39
C ARG A 136 -5.12 6.07 -4.49
N TRP A 137 -4.92 6.74 -3.35
CA TRP A 137 -3.85 6.40 -2.42
C TRP A 137 -3.90 4.94 -1.94
N SER A 138 -5.09 4.44 -1.58
CA SER A 138 -5.26 3.03 -1.19
C SER A 138 -4.97 2.08 -2.33
N ALA A 139 -5.37 2.41 -3.56
CA ALA A 139 -5.07 1.64 -4.76
C ALA A 139 -3.55 1.59 -5.02
N GLU A 140 -2.85 2.72 -4.93
CA GLU A 140 -1.39 2.82 -5.03
C GLU A 140 -0.70 1.93 -3.99
N MET A 141 -1.18 1.91 -2.73
CA MET A 141 -0.64 1.02 -1.68
C MET A 141 -0.85 -0.46 -2.01
N ILE A 142 -2.02 -0.84 -2.55
CA ILE A 142 -2.27 -2.22 -3.00
C ILE A 142 -1.32 -2.60 -4.15
N LEU A 143 -1.12 -1.72 -5.13
CA LEU A 143 -0.20 -1.99 -6.24
C LEU A 143 1.25 -2.11 -5.76
N LEU A 144 1.68 -1.27 -4.84
CA LEU A 144 3.04 -1.26 -4.30
C LEU A 144 3.31 -2.50 -3.42
N PHE A 145 2.43 -2.80 -2.45
CA PHE A 145 2.69 -3.82 -1.43
C PHE A 145 2.16 -5.21 -1.77
N THR A 146 1.12 -5.32 -2.61
CA THR A 146 0.50 -6.61 -2.94
C THR A 146 0.93 -7.10 -4.33
N TYR A 147 0.89 -6.21 -5.33
CA TYR A 147 1.33 -6.54 -6.70
C TYR A 147 2.82 -6.30 -6.92
N ASN A 148 3.50 -5.61 -6.00
CA ASN A 148 4.91 -5.21 -6.12
C ASN A 148 5.23 -4.50 -7.44
N ARG A 149 4.33 -3.61 -7.87
CA ARG A 149 4.56 -2.78 -9.05
C ARG A 149 5.80 -1.92 -8.83
N PRO A 150 6.75 -1.87 -9.77
CA PRO A 150 8.04 -1.22 -9.55
C PRO A 150 7.98 0.30 -9.58
N ASN A 151 6.97 0.90 -10.21
CA ASN A 151 6.97 2.32 -10.56
C ASN A 151 5.84 3.14 -9.92
N ILE A 152 5.31 2.73 -8.79
CA ILE A 152 4.29 3.50 -8.06
C ILE A 152 4.93 4.69 -7.34
N TRP A 153 4.37 5.89 -7.60
CA TRP A 153 4.81 7.16 -7.01
C TRP A 153 3.62 7.90 -6.39
N PRO A 154 3.29 7.66 -5.12
CA PRO A 154 2.07 8.19 -4.49
C PRO A 154 2.23 9.67 -4.11
N VAL A 155 2.01 10.56 -5.06
CA VAL A 155 2.21 12.03 -4.90
C VAL A 155 1.30 12.67 -3.85
N GLN A 156 0.24 12.00 -3.42
CA GLN A 156 -0.67 12.45 -2.37
C GLN A 156 -0.29 11.92 -0.98
N ASP A 157 0.74 11.07 -0.90
CA ASP A 157 1.18 10.50 0.36
C ASP A 157 1.97 11.52 1.19
N ILE A 158 1.41 11.88 2.35
CA ILE A 158 1.99 12.87 3.26
C ILE A 158 3.37 12.41 3.77
N GLY A 159 3.54 11.11 4.02
CA GLY A 159 4.81 10.53 4.45
C GLY A 159 5.89 10.68 3.38
N LEU A 160 5.54 10.37 2.11
CA LEU A 160 6.46 10.57 0.99
C LEU A 160 6.86 12.05 0.84
N LEU A 161 5.89 12.97 0.88
CA LEU A 161 6.15 14.40 0.74
C LEU A 161 7.04 14.92 1.89
N ARG A 162 6.78 14.49 3.13
CA ARG A 162 7.65 14.81 4.29
C ARG A 162 9.05 14.25 4.12
N ALA A 163 9.18 13.00 3.69
CA ALA A 163 10.48 12.39 3.46
C ALA A 163 11.28 13.11 2.37
N ILE A 164 10.62 13.57 1.30
CA ILE A 164 11.24 14.38 0.25
C ILE A 164 11.71 15.71 0.84
N SER A 165 10.87 16.44 1.57
CA SER A 165 11.23 17.71 2.21
C SER A 165 12.48 17.56 3.08
N ASN A 166 12.48 16.57 3.97
CA ASN A 166 13.59 16.35 4.91
C ASN A 166 14.90 15.98 4.20
N ASN A 167 14.85 15.05 3.24
CA ASN A 167 16.06 14.53 2.61
C ASN A 167 16.64 15.48 1.55
N TYR A 168 15.79 16.25 0.87
CA TYR A 168 16.22 17.17 -0.19
C TYR A 168 16.25 18.64 0.25
N LYS A 169 16.04 18.93 1.54
CA LYS A 169 16.04 20.27 2.12
C LYS A 169 15.09 21.22 1.37
N LYS A 170 13.85 20.76 1.20
CA LYS A 170 12.76 21.53 0.59
C LYS A 170 11.72 21.91 1.64
N GLU A 171 10.94 22.94 1.34
CA GLU A 171 9.78 23.31 2.15
C GLU A 171 8.79 22.13 2.28
N TYR A 172 8.05 22.12 3.33
CA TYR A 172 6.92 21.21 3.52
C TYR A 172 5.63 21.97 3.20
N PHE A 173 4.94 21.64 2.16
CA PHE A 173 5.05 20.58 1.13
C PHE A 173 6.06 20.96 0.01
N PRO A 174 6.81 20.00 -0.51
CA PRO A 174 7.75 20.30 -1.58
C PRO A 174 7.00 20.69 -2.88
N PRO A 175 7.57 21.61 -3.69
CA PRO A 175 6.94 22.05 -4.93
C PRO A 175 6.62 20.87 -5.86
N LYS A 176 5.42 20.87 -6.47
CA LYS A 176 4.94 19.80 -7.37
C LYS A 176 5.91 19.50 -8.52
N ASN A 177 6.51 20.54 -9.10
CA ASN A 177 7.51 20.38 -10.15
C ASN A 177 8.74 19.62 -9.68
N PHE A 178 9.19 19.82 -8.43
CA PHE A 178 10.29 19.08 -7.84
C PHE A 178 9.92 17.62 -7.60
N VAL A 179 8.73 17.34 -7.04
CA VAL A 179 8.21 15.98 -6.84
C VAL A 179 8.11 15.22 -8.17
N ASN A 180 7.62 15.89 -9.23
CA ASN A 180 7.55 15.34 -10.59
C ASN A 180 8.94 15.10 -11.21
N LYS A 181 9.92 15.99 -10.93
CA LYS A 181 11.32 15.78 -11.35
C LYS A 181 11.91 14.52 -10.72
N LEU A 182 11.65 14.27 -9.44
CA LEU A 182 12.07 13.05 -8.75
C LEU A 182 11.38 11.81 -9.32
N ASN A 183 10.08 11.88 -9.62
CA ASN A 183 9.36 10.80 -10.28
C ASN A 183 10.05 10.36 -11.58
N LYS A 184 10.28 11.33 -12.50
CA LYS A 184 10.99 11.08 -13.77
C LYS A 184 12.39 10.50 -13.54
N LYS A 185 13.12 10.99 -12.52
CA LYS A 185 14.48 10.57 -12.20
C LYS A 185 14.54 9.13 -11.68
N PHE A 186 13.55 8.72 -10.87
CA PHE A 186 13.52 7.41 -10.22
C PHE A 186 12.81 6.33 -11.04
N SER A 187 12.00 6.73 -12.01
CA SER A 187 11.40 5.79 -12.95
C SER A 187 12.49 4.95 -13.65
N PRO A 188 12.30 3.62 -13.78
CA PRO A 188 11.09 2.82 -13.53
C PRO A 188 11.00 2.21 -12.12
N TYR A 189 11.72 2.72 -11.13
CA TYR A 189 11.82 2.13 -9.80
C TYR A 189 11.31 3.05 -8.67
N CYS A 190 10.26 3.83 -8.95
CA CYS A 190 9.67 4.77 -8.00
C CYS A 190 9.21 4.10 -6.69
N SER A 191 8.68 2.87 -6.75
CA SER A 191 8.26 2.13 -5.56
C SER A 191 9.40 1.85 -4.58
N VAL A 192 10.59 1.55 -5.11
CA VAL A 192 11.78 1.33 -4.27
C VAL A 192 12.28 2.65 -3.68
N ALA A 193 12.26 3.73 -4.48
CA ALA A 193 12.60 5.07 -3.99
C ALA A 193 11.63 5.52 -2.88
N THR A 194 10.31 5.33 -3.08
CA THR A 194 9.28 5.61 -2.09
C THR A 194 9.53 4.86 -0.79
N TRP A 195 9.83 3.56 -0.87
CA TRP A 195 10.10 2.74 0.31
C TRP A 195 11.31 3.26 1.13
N TYR A 196 12.42 3.61 0.47
CA TYR A 196 13.59 4.16 1.15
C TYR A 196 13.35 5.57 1.71
N LEU A 197 12.56 6.39 1.03
CA LEU A 197 12.17 7.71 1.53
C LEU A 197 11.30 7.57 2.79
N TRP A 198 10.28 6.72 2.80
CA TRP A 198 9.51 6.43 4.01
C TRP A 198 10.41 5.92 5.14
N ARG A 199 11.31 4.99 4.84
CA ARG A 199 12.25 4.44 5.83
C ARG A 199 13.14 5.50 6.47
N SER A 200 13.32 6.64 5.81
CA SER A 200 14.14 7.74 6.35
C SER A 200 13.45 8.57 7.42
N ILE A 201 12.13 8.46 7.55
CA ILE A 201 11.33 9.21 8.53
C ILE A 201 10.66 8.31 9.58
N ASP A 202 10.60 7.00 9.33
CA ASP A 202 10.05 6.02 10.25
C ASP A 202 11.14 5.09 10.77
N ASN A 203 11.18 4.89 12.10
CA ASN A 203 12.14 3.99 12.73
C ASN A 203 11.86 2.51 12.42
N GLU A 204 10.63 2.17 12.07
CA GLU A 204 10.23 0.82 11.69
C GLU A 204 9.92 0.70 10.19
N PRO A 205 10.16 -0.49 9.59
CA PRO A 205 9.79 -0.73 8.20
C PRO A 205 8.28 -0.62 8.03
N ILE A 206 7.83 0.20 7.08
CA ILE A 206 6.43 0.32 6.73
C ILE A 206 5.93 -1.03 6.22
N GLN A 207 4.95 -1.59 6.92
CA GLN A 207 4.25 -2.82 6.57
C GLN A 207 2.76 -2.51 6.41
N TYR A 208 2.27 -2.59 5.19
CA TYR A 208 0.85 -2.54 4.89
C TYR A 208 0.24 -3.93 4.84
#